data_6de934c59611b6b93934e3b491a967fe
#
_entry.id   6de934c59611b6b93934e3b491a967fe
#
_cell.length_a   1.000
_cell.length_b   1.000
_cell.length_c   1.000
_cell.angle_alpha   90.00
_cell.angle_beta   90.00
_cell.angle_gamma   90.00
#
_symmetry.space_group_name_H-M   'P 1'
#
loop_
_entity.id
_entity.type
_entity.pdbx_description
1 polymer ?
#
loop_
_entity_poly.entity_id
_entity_poly.type
_entity_poly.pdbx_seq_one_letter_code
_entity_poly.pdbx_strand_id
1 'polypeptide(L)'
;MRVLPFKLAVVSACLSLAGCLATAPATPQSRVDEVPMYGGMDRSAPAVRAADDKLVAEATSAFGSRANAAQAWVEQGFRFYQADQLGMATRRFNQAWLMNPDNPGVYTGFAAVLHDQNRFCDAMKMMEQALTLKPPSFQGIYADAGRIAARCAAQDTTLTGPERAAMIARSDALYRNGERVEQDKAYLYNSWATAYYWNGQYADAWTMVAKARQAGGRGSPQFLEMLRAKMPEPAQH
;
A
#
# COMPACT_ATOMS: atom_id res chain seq x y z
N MET A 1 0.97 -0.60 -92.90
CA MET A 1 0.53 -0.52 -91.54
C MET A 1 1.57 -1.25 -90.69
N ARG A 2 2.41 -0.51 -89.93
CA ARG A 2 3.49 -1.03 -89.09
C ARG A 2 2.97 -1.15 -87.69
N VAL A 3 3.05 -2.36 -87.08
CA VAL A 3 2.71 -2.62 -85.72
C VAL A 3 4.04 -2.67 -84.89
N LEU A 4 4.21 -1.77 -83.89
CA LEU A 4 5.34 -1.76 -82.99
C LEU A 4 5.05 -2.72 -81.80
N PRO A 5 6.05 -3.46 -81.36
CA PRO A 5 5.88 -4.29 -80.18
C PRO A 5 6.09 -3.53 -78.83
N PHE A 6 5.16 -3.72 -77.94
CA PHE A 6 5.18 -3.17 -76.58
C PHE A 6 6.16 -3.98 -75.74
N LYS A 7 7.19 -3.32 -75.13
CA LYS A 7 8.10 -3.93 -74.19
C LYS A 7 7.51 -3.81 -72.77
N LEU A 8 7.21 -4.96 -72.16
CA LEU A 8 6.86 -5.04 -70.75
C LEU A 8 8.13 -4.86 -69.89
N ALA A 9 8.21 -3.81 -69.13
CA ALA A 9 9.21 -3.64 -68.05
C ALA A 9 8.67 -4.25 -66.77
N VAL A 10 9.32 -5.33 -66.30
CA VAL A 10 9.05 -5.90 -64.97
C VAL A 10 9.78 -5.06 -63.93
N VAL A 11 9.01 -4.30 -63.17
CA VAL A 11 9.52 -3.57 -61.96
C VAL A 11 9.47 -4.53 -60.79
N SER A 12 10.61 -5.02 -60.39
CA SER A 12 10.77 -5.83 -59.15
C SER A 12 10.74 -4.88 -57.97
N ALA A 13 9.63 -4.86 -57.22
CA ALA A 13 9.51 -4.10 -55.99
C ALA A 13 10.05 -4.94 -54.82
N CYS A 14 11.25 -4.62 -54.36
CA CYS A 14 11.77 -5.12 -53.07
C CYS A 14 11.02 -4.44 -51.92
N LEU A 15 10.06 -5.14 -51.29
CA LEU A 15 9.49 -4.75 -50.02
C LEU A 15 10.53 -5.05 -48.89
N SER A 16 11.24 -4.03 -48.47
CA SER A 16 12.00 -4.04 -47.23
C SER A 16 11.05 -3.91 -46.05
N LEU A 17 10.73 -5.01 -45.39
CA LEU A 17 10.07 -5.02 -44.05
C LEU A 17 11.06 -4.48 -43.01
N ALA A 18 11.01 -3.17 -42.77
CA ALA A 18 11.63 -2.58 -41.60
C ALA A 18 10.75 -2.95 -40.39
N GLY A 19 11.11 -4.03 -39.69
CA GLY A 19 10.51 -4.40 -38.41
C GLY A 19 10.82 -3.32 -37.37
N CYS A 20 9.87 -2.45 -37.08
CA CYS A 20 9.92 -1.64 -35.85
C CYS A 20 9.87 -2.59 -34.65
N LEU A 21 11.03 -2.92 -34.10
CA LEU A 21 11.12 -3.47 -32.74
C LEU A 21 10.63 -2.34 -31.81
N ALA A 22 9.35 -2.38 -31.44
CA ALA A 22 8.84 -1.58 -30.36
C ALA A 22 9.56 -2.06 -29.08
N THR A 23 10.59 -1.31 -28.65
CA THR A 23 11.14 -1.46 -27.32
C THR A 23 10.03 -1.17 -26.34
N ALA A 24 9.58 -2.20 -25.59
CA ALA A 24 8.68 -2.01 -24.47
C ALA A 24 9.26 -0.92 -23.58
N PRO A 25 8.44 0.04 -23.10
CA PRO A 25 8.93 1.06 -22.18
C PRO A 25 9.52 0.35 -20.98
N ALA A 26 10.81 0.61 -20.71
CA ALA A 26 11.49 0.11 -19.50
C ALA A 26 10.63 0.58 -18.30
N THR A 27 10.17 -0.36 -17.50
CA THR A 27 9.54 -0.04 -16.21
C THR A 27 10.50 0.87 -15.46
N PRO A 28 10.07 2.05 -14.97
CA PRO A 28 10.96 2.94 -14.24
C PRO A 28 11.53 2.16 -13.07
N GLN A 29 12.84 1.95 -13.06
CA GLN A 29 13.53 1.34 -11.93
C GLN A 29 13.29 2.24 -10.73
N SER A 30 12.57 1.73 -9.73
CA SER A 30 12.37 2.46 -8.47
C SER A 30 13.72 2.84 -7.90
N ARG A 31 13.92 4.11 -7.60
CA ARG A 31 15.16 4.57 -6.96
C ARG A 31 15.26 3.92 -5.59
N VAL A 32 16.44 3.58 -5.14
CA VAL A 32 16.67 2.89 -3.86
C VAL A 32 16.11 3.67 -2.66
N ASP A 33 16.12 5.01 -2.75
CA ASP A 33 15.55 5.91 -1.74
C ASP A 33 14.01 5.99 -1.79
N GLU A 34 13.37 5.39 -2.81
CA GLU A 34 11.91 5.25 -2.97
C GLU A 34 11.41 3.83 -2.61
N VAL A 35 12.28 3.01 -2.04
CA VAL A 35 11.94 1.70 -1.50
C VAL A 35 12.05 1.73 0.02
N PRO A 36 11.08 1.17 0.78
CA PRO A 36 11.13 1.13 2.25
C PRO A 36 12.46 0.60 2.78
N MET A 37 13.01 1.26 3.79
CA MET A 37 14.31 0.95 4.41
C MET A 37 15.43 0.80 3.36
N TYR A 38 15.37 1.62 2.30
CA TYR A 38 16.31 1.58 1.16
C TYR A 38 16.44 0.20 0.50
N GLY A 39 15.35 -0.57 0.49
CA GLY A 39 15.34 -1.91 -0.13
C GLY A 39 16.25 -2.93 0.55
N GLY A 40 16.63 -2.74 1.80
CA GLY A 40 17.58 -3.59 2.50
C GLY A 40 19.04 -3.38 2.08
N MET A 41 19.35 -2.26 1.41
CA MET A 41 20.72 -1.93 1.02
C MET A 41 21.65 -1.94 2.24
N ASP A 42 22.82 -2.57 2.10
CA ASP A 42 23.87 -2.53 3.12
C ASP A 42 24.34 -1.08 3.36
N ARG A 43 24.04 -0.58 4.53
CA ARG A 43 24.40 0.78 4.96
C ARG A 43 25.72 0.83 5.75
N SER A 44 26.42 -0.31 5.88
CA SER A 44 27.71 -0.38 6.57
C SER A 44 28.88 0.13 5.71
N ALA A 45 28.69 0.21 4.37
CA ALA A 45 29.71 0.72 3.47
C ALA A 45 30.16 2.14 3.87
N PRO A 46 31.47 2.44 3.93
CA PRO A 46 31.98 3.67 4.50
C PRO A 46 31.38 4.96 3.91
N ALA A 47 31.19 5.00 2.58
CA ALA A 47 30.60 6.16 1.91
C ALA A 47 29.13 6.37 2.25
N VAL A 48 28.36 5.27 2.37
CA VAL A 48 26.93 5.30 2.74
C VAL A 48 26.78 5.74 4.19
N ARG A 49 27.58 5.16 5.10
CA ARG A 49 27.60 5.53 6.51
C ARG A 49 27.93 7.01 6.69
N ALA A 50 28.96 7.52 6.01
CA ALA A 50 29.34 8.94 6.09
C ALA A 50 28.20 9.87 5.62
N ALA A 51 27.48 9.48 4.57
CA ALA A 51 26.31 10.23 4.09
C ALA A 51 25.14 10.20 5.11
N ASP A 52 24.88 9.03 5.72
CA ASP A 52 23.88 8.89 6.77
C ASP A 52 24.22 9.71 8.02
N ASP A 53 25.48 9.61 8.50
CA ASP A 53 25.95 10.35 9.67
C ASP A 53 25.82 11.86 9.46
N LYS A 54 26.16 12.33 8.26
CA LYS A 54 25.99 13.74 7.88
C LYS A 54 24.52 14.15 7.91
N LEU A 55 23.63 13.38 7.28
CA LEU A 55 22.20 13.65 7.28
C LEU A 55 21.64 13.68 8.71
N VAL A 56 22.02 12.71 9.53
CA VAL A 56 21.61 12.62 10.94
C VAL A 56 22.08 13.83 11.74
N ALA A 57 23.33 14.25 11.57
CA ALA A 57 23.89 15.40 12.28
C ALA A 57 23.17 16.71 11.88
N GLU A 58 23.01 16.95 10.58
CA GLU A 58 22.33 18.14 10.05
C GLU A 58 20.88 18.21 10.51
N ALA A 59 20.15 17.10 10.42
CA ALA A 59 18.75 17.06 10.86
C ALA A 59 18.63 17.21 12.38
N THR A 60 19.52 16.57 13.16
CA THR A 60 19.53 16.73 14.63
C THR A 60 19.74 18.18 15.03
N SER A 61 20.67 18.87 14.34
CA SER A 61 20.90 20.31 14.56
C SER A 61 19.69 21.15 14.18
N ALA A 62 19.07 20.89 13.03
CA ALA A 62 17.93 21.67 12.52
C ALA A 62 16.66 21.50 13.36
N PHE A 63 16.41 20.31 13.89
CA PHE A 63 15.18 19.98 14.65
C PHE A 63 15.39 19.88 16.17
N GLY A 64 16.60 20.15 16.65
CA GLY A 64 16.96 20.12 18.08
C GLY A 64 17.17 18.72 18.66
N SER A 65 16.66 17.66 18.04
CA SER A 65 16.91 16.27 18.43
C SER A 65 16.61 15.29 17.30
N ARG A 66 17.19 14.07 17.40
CA ARG A 66 16.86 12.97 16.48
C ARG A 66 15.37 12.59 16.52
N ALA A 67 14.78 12.57 17.71
CA ALA A 67 13.37 12.24 17.89
C ALA A 67 12.46 13.27 17.19
N ASN A 68 12.72 14.54 17.35
CA ASN A 68 11.98 15.60 16.68
C ASN A 68 12.15 15.55 15.15
N ALA A 69 13.37 15.30 14.67
CA ALA A 69 13.63 15.16 13.23
C ALA A 69 12.86 13.96 12.65
N ALA A 70 12.88 12.80 13.34
CA ALA A 70 12.12 11.62 12.94
C ALA A 70 10.63 11.92 12.84
N GLN A 71 10.05 12.56 13.87
CA GLN A 71 8.64 12.91 13.89
C GLN A 71 8.28 13.90 12.77
N ALA A 72 9.08 14.94 12.58
CA ALA A 72 8.86 15.93 11.51
C ALA A 72 8.90 15.29 10.11
N TRP A 73 9.80 14.33 9.89
CA TRP A 73 9.86 13.62 8.61
C TRP A 73 8.75 12.59 8.42
N VAL A 74 8.25 11.95 9.48
CA VAL A 74 7.03 11.14 9.41
C VAL A 74 5.85 12.01 8.98
N GLU A 75 5.65 13.16 9.61
CA GLU A 75 4.57 14.09 9.27
C GLU A 75 4.70 14.60 7.82
N GLN A 76 5.92 14.93 7.40
CA GLN A 76 6.17 15.34 6.02
C GLN A 76 5.92 14.19 5.03
N GLY A 77 6.28 12.96 5.39
CA GLY A 77 6.00 11.76 4.62
C GLY A 77 4.50 11.59 4.39
N PHE A 78 3.69 11.73 5.44
CA PHE A 78 2.23 11.67 5.30
C PHE A 78 1.65 12.83 4.49
N ARG A 79 2.23 14.04 4.54
CA ARG A 79 1.80 15.12 3.63
C ARG A 79 2.05 14.79 2.16
N PHE A 80 3.22 14.21 1.83
CA PHE A 80 3.50 13.74 0.47
C PHE A 80 2.58 12.58 0.06
N TYR A 81 2.31 11.66 0.97
CA TYR A 81 1.37 10.55 0.74
C TYR A 81 -0.03 11.07 0.39
N GLN A 82 -0.56 12.03 1.16
CA GLN A 82 -1.87 12.66 0.90
C GLN A 82 -1.90 13.42 -0.43
N ALA A 83 -0.75 13.86 -0.93
CA ALA A 83 -0.60 14.50 -2.25
C ALA A 83 -0.33 13.50 -3.38
N ASP A 84 -0.50 12.20 -3.15
CA ASP A 84 -0.23 11.09 -4.09
C ASP A 84 1.22 11.05 -4.61
N GLN A 85 2.16 11.60 -3.84
CA GLN A 85 3.58 11.62 -4.15
C GLN A 85 4.32 10.48 -3.44
N LEU A 86 3.97 9.24 -3.78
CA LEU A 86 4.39 8.04 -3.05
C LEU A 86 5.92 7.89 -2.95
N GLY A 87 6.67 8.22 -4.01
CA GLY A 87 8.15 8.21 -3.97
C GLY A 87 8.72 9.20 -2.97
N MET A 88 8.19 10.43 -2.93
CA MET A 88 8.62 11.46 -1.97
C MET A 88 8.22 11.09 -0.54
N ALA A 89 7.04 10.51 -0.35
CA ALA A 89 6.60 9.98 0.93
C ALA A 89 7.59 8.93 1.45
N THR A 90 7.94 7.94 0.62
CA THR A 90 8.90 6.89 0.98
C THR A 90 10.26 7.47 1.36
N ARG A 91 10.76 8.45 0.62
CA ARG A 91 12.03 9.12 0.97
C ARG A 91 11.98 9.75 2.37
N ARG A 92 10.89 10.41 2.74
CA ARG A 92 10.74 11.00 4.07
C ARG A 92 10.64 9.95 5.16
N PHE A 93 9.89 8.88 4.92
CA PHE A 93 9.85 7.75 5.86
C PHE A 93 11.21 7.07 6.00
N ASN A 94 12.00 6.93 4.91
CA ASN A 94 13.38 6.42 4.98
C ASN A 94 14.28 7.33 5.82
N GLN A 95 14.19 8.64 5.67
CA GLN A 95 14.93 9.60 6.49
C GLN A 95 14.51 9.51 7.97
N ALA A 96 13.21 9.41 8.24
CA ALA A 96 12.69 9.21 9.59
C ALA A 96 13.19 7.89 10.21
N TRP A 97 13.28 6.83 9.42
CA TRP A 97 13.82 5.54 9.83
C TRP A 97 15.30 5.62 10.24
N LEU A 98 16.13 6.35 9.50
CA LEU A 98 17.52 6.60 9.87
C LEU A 98 17.65 7.36 11.19
N MET A 99 16.74 8.26 11.47
CA MET A 99 16.73 9.03 12.72
C MET A 99 16.27 8.20 13.92
N ASN A 100 15.19 7.44 13.75
CA ASN A 100 14.60 6.61 14.80
C ASN A 100 13.89 5.38 14.20
N PRO A 101 14.59 4.25 14.10
CA PRO A 101 14.00 3.00 13.58
C PRO A 101 12.92 2.42 14.50
N ASP A 102 12.80 2.89 15.75
CA ASP A 102 11.77 2.46 16.69
C ASP A 102 10.52 3.35 16.67
N ASN A 103 10.43 4.29 15.72
CA ASN A 103 9.22 5.09 15.56
C ASN A 103 8.15 4.31 14.76
N PRO A 104 7.01 3.92 15.36
CA PRO A 104 5.97 3.16 14.68
C PRO A 104 5.35 3.92 13.48
N GLY A 105 5.36 5.25 13.50
CA GLY A 105 4.87 6.09 12.40
C GLY A 105 5.63 5.89 11.08
N VAL A 106 6.89 5.49 11.15
CA VAL A 106 7.68 5.15 9.97
C VAL A 106 7.11 3.94 9.25
N TYR A 107 6.82 2.88 10.00
CA TYR A 107 6.32 1.63 9.43
C TYR A 107 4.87 1.72 8.99
N THR A 108 4.03 2.48 9.68
CA THR A 108 2.67 2.78 9.20
C THR A 108 2.71 3.60 7.91
N GLY A 109 3.67 4.52 7.77
CA GLY A 109 3.90 5.26 6.54
C GLY A 109 4.33 4.36 5.39
N PHE A 110 5.29 3.47 5.61
CA PHE A 110 5.67 2.47 4.60
C PHE A 110 4.50 1.55 4.23
N ALA A 111 3.71 1.10 5.21
CA ALA A 111 2.54 0.27 4.96
C ALA A 111 1.50 0.98 4.10
N ALA A 112 1.24 2.26 4.34
CA ALA A 112 0.33 3.06 3.54
C ALA A 112 0.78 3.15 2.07
N VAL A 113 2.05 3.47 1.83
CA VAL A 113 2.62 3.53 0.47
C VAL A 113 2.54 2.18 -0.23
N LEU A 114 2.94 1.10 0.45
CA LEU A 114 2.91 -0.25 -0.11
C LEU A 114 1.47 -0.71 -0.41
N HIS A 115 0.51 -0.35 0.45
CA HIS A 115 -0.90 -0.61 0.20
C HIS A 115 -1.39 0.03 -1.10
N ASP A 116 -1.07 1.30 -1.34
CA ASP A 116 -1.50 2.02 -2.54
C ASP A 116 -0.74 1.55 -3.81
N GLN A 117 0.43 0.93 -3.62
CA GLN A 117 1.13 0.20 -4.67
C GLN A 117 0.58 -1.24 -4.90
N ASN A 118 -0.51 -1.63 -4.26
CA ASN A 118 -1.10 -2.97 -4.27
C ASN A 118 -0.17 -4.09 -3.75
N ARG A 119 0.83 -3.76 -2.95
CA ARG A 119 1.77 -4.68 -2.30
C ARG A 119 1.28 -5.03 -0.89
N PHE A 120 0.09 -5.61 -0.79
CA PHE A 120 -0.63 -5.73 0.48
C PHE A 120 0.08 -6.62 1.50
N CYS A 121 0.71 -7.72 1.08
CA CYS A 121 1.43 -8.59 2.01
C CYS A 121 2.73 -7.96 2.51
N ASP A 122 3.40 -7.15 1.70
CA ASP A 122 4.54 -6.35 2.16
C ASP A 122 4.08 -5.20 3.08
N ALA A 123 2.95 -4.57 2.78
CA ALA A 123 2.33 -3.60 3.67
C ALA A 123 2.00 -4.21 5.04
N MET A 124 1.52 -5.45 5.07
CA MET A 124 1.23 -6.14 6.33
C MET A 124 2.48 -6.39 7.17
N LYS A 125 3.62 -6.75 6.54
CA LYS A 125 4.91 -6.88 7.26
C LYS A 125 5.31 -5.57 7.94
N MET A 126 5.12 -4.44 7.26
CA MET A 126 5.40 -3.13 7.85
C MET A 126 4.42 -2.80 8.99
N MET A 127 3.14 -3.13 8.83
CA MET A 127 2.14 -2.93 9.88
C MET A 127 2.44 -3.78 11.13
N GLU A 128 2.86 -5.03 10.94
CA GLU A 128 3.28 -5.87 12.06
C GLU A 128 4.47 -5.28 12.81
N GLN A 129 5.46 -4.77 12.09
CA GLN A 129 6.59 -4.07 12.73
C GLN A 129 6.10 -2.84 13.52
N ALA A 130 5.20 -2.04 12.97
CA ALA A 130 4.61 -0.91 13.70
C ALA A 130 3.92 -1.36 15.00
N LEU A 131 3.16 -2.45 14.94
CA LEU A 131 2.43 -2.98 16.11
C LEU A 131 3.36 -3.54 17.21
N THR A 132 4.53 -4.10 16.85
CA THR A 132 5.52 -4.56 17.85
C THR A 132 6.11 -3.41 18.66
N LEU A 133 6.19 -2.23 18.09
CA LEU A 133 6.73 -1.01 18.72
C LEU A 133 5.73 -0.33 19.68
N LYS A 134 4.59 -0.99 19.98
CA LYS A 134 3.55 -0.48 20.87
C LYS A 134 3.17 0.97 20.52
N PRO A 135 2.67 1.21 19.32
CA PRO A 135 2.29 2.55 18.93
C PRO A 135 1.30 3.10 19.96
N PRO A 136 1.32 4.42 20.23
CA PRO A 136 0.23 5.02 20.97
C PRO A 136 -1.06 4.62 20.28
N SER A 137 -2.13 4.36 21.06
CA SER A 137 -3.45 3.99 20.52
C SER A 137 -4.02 5.18 19.73
N PHE A 138 -3.37 5.50 18.59
CA PHE A 138 -3.96 6.42 17.66
C PHE A 138 -5.08 5.71 16.91
N GLN A 139 -6.09 6.45 16.60
CA GLN A 139 -7.31 5.93 16.02
C GLN A 139 -7.02 5.27 14.67
N GLY A 140 -7.48 4.04 14.53
CA GLY A 140 -7.52 3.35 13.26
C GLY A 140 -6.36 2.41 12.96
N ILE A 141 -5.32 2.31 13.80
CA ILE A 141 -4.16 1.44 13.47
C ILE A 141 -4.56 -0.04 13.33
N TYR A 142 -5.45 -0.53 14.20
CA TYR A 142 -5.92 -1.92 14.12
C TYR A 142 -6.89 -2.11 12.96
N ALA A 143 -7.76 -1.12 12.69
CA ALA A 143 -8.64 -1.12 11.53
C ALA A 143 -7.84 -1.12 10.22
N ASP A 144 -6.79 -0.32 10.12
CA ASP A 144 -5.91 -0.27 8.96
C ASP A 144 -5.11 -1.57 8.79
N ALA A 145 -4.54 -2.10 9.86
CA ALA A 145 -3.83 -3.37 9.83
C ALA A 145 -4.75 -4.54 9.46
N GLY A 146 -5.96 -4.58 10.01
CA GLY A 146 -6.99 -5.58 9.67
C GLY A 146 -7.37 -5.52 8.19
N ARG A 147 -7.57 -4.31 7.65
CA ARG A 147 -7.88 -4.09 6.25
C ARG A 147 -6.72 -4.54 5.34
N ILE A 148 -5.49 -4.21 5.68
CA ILE A 148 -4.30 -4.63 4.91
C ILE A 148 -4.16 -6.15 4.91
N ALA A 149 -4.36 -6.81 6.07
CA ALA A 149 -4.34 -8.27 6.17
C ALA A 149 -5.43 -8.93 5.29
N ALA A 150 -6.66 -8.40 5.31
CA ALA A 150 -7.74 -8.89 4.45
C ALA A 150 -7.42 -8.72 2.96
N ARG A 151 -6.81 -7.59 2.59
CA ARG A 151 -6.39 -7.35 1.19
C ARG A 151 -5.26 -8.29 0.78
N CYS A 152 -4.27 -8.53 1.63
CA CYS A 152 -3.23 -9.53 1.39
C CYS A 152 -3.86 -10.92 1.15
N ALA A 153 -4.78 -11.37 2.02
CA ALA A 153 -5.47 -12.64 1.86
C ALA A 153 -6.28 -12.72 0.56
N ALA A 154 -6.99 -11.66 0.19
CA ALA A 154 -7.89 -11.67 -0.96
C ALA A 154 -7.17 -11.56 -2.30
N GLN A 155 -6.03 -10.88 -2.38
CA GLN A 155 -5.42 -10.48 -3.64
C GLN A 155 -4.04 -11.10 -3.93
N ASP A 156 -3.34 -11.60 -2.92
CA ASP A 156 -2.06 -12.26 -3.17
C ASP A 156 -2.30 -13.69 -3.67
N THR A 157 -1.98 -13.90 -4.94
CA THR A 157 -2.15 -15.20 -5.61
C THR A 157 -1.06 -16.20 -5.25
N THR A 158 0.00 -15.77 -4.59
CA THR A 158 1.12 -16.65 -4.17
C THR A 158 0.86 -17.37 -2.86
N LEU A 159 -0.11 -16.89 -2.06
CA LEU A 159 -0.49 -17.50 -0.79
C LEU A 159 -1.11 -18.88 -1.02
N THR A 160 -0.62 -19.88 -0.31
CA THR A 160 -1.27 -21.19 -0.18
C THR A 160 -2.61 -21.06 0.57
N GLY A 161 -3.43 -22.10 0.49
CA GLY A 161 -4.71 -22.12 1.23
C GLY A 161 -4.55 -21.89 2.73
N PRO A 162 -3.64 -22.58 3.44
CA PRO A 162 -3.36 -22.34 4.86
C PRO A 162 -2.86 -20.92 5.17
N GLU A 163 -1.96 -20.36 4.36
CA GLU A 163 -1.46 -18.99 4.57
C GLU A 163 -2.56 -17.95 4.40
N ARG A 164 -3.41 -18.13 3.39
CA ARG A 164 -4.59 -17.29 3.19
C ARG A 164 -5.55 -17.34 4.38
N ALA A 165 -5.85 -18.55 4.87
CA ALA A 165 -6.69 -18.75 6.05
C ALA A 165 -6.08 -18.09 7.30
N ALA A 166 -4.77 -18.22 7.50
CA ALA A 166 -4.04 -17.57 8.59
C ALA A 166 -4.12 -16.04 8.49
N MET A 167 -4.01 -15.47 7.29
CA MET A 167 -4.10 -14.03 7.08
C MET A 167 -5.52 -13.49 7.32
N ILE A 168 -6.57 -14.24 6.94
CA ILE A 168 -7.98 -13.92 7.28
C ILE A 168 -8.17 -13.93 8.80
N ALA A 169 -7.70 -14.97 9.49
CA ALA A 169 -7.76 -15.04 10.95
C ALA A 169 -6.97 -13.90 11.62
N ARG A 170 -5.84 -13.51 11.04
CA ARG A 170 -5.04 -12.36 11.51
C ARG A 170 -5.83 -11.05 11.38
N SER A 171 -6.50 -10.84 10.23
CA SER A 171 -7.39 -9.69 10.02
C SER A 171 -8.45 -9.60 11.12
N ASP A 172 -9.17 -10.69 11.38
CA ASP A 172 -10.19 -10.73 12.42
C ASP A 172 -9.63 -10.43 13.81
N ALA A 173 -8.48 -11.00 14.15
CA ALA A 173 -7.83 -10.75 15.44
C ALA A 173 -7.45 -9.26 15.62
N LEU A 174 -6.99 -8.60 14.55
CA LEU A 174 -6.67 -7.17 14.56
C LEU A 174 -7.92 -6.33 14.78
N TYR A 175 -9.01 -6.60 14.07
CA TYR A 175 -10.28 -5.88 14.26
C TYR A 175 -10.84 -6.07 15.67
N ARG A 176 -10.77 -7.29 16.24
CA ARG A 176 -11.18 -7.53 17.64
C ARG A 176 -10.30 -6.76 18.63
N ASN A 177 -9.01 -6.58 18.34
CA ASN A 177 -8.17 -5.71 19.15
C ASN A 177 -8.61 -4.25 19.04
N GLY A 178 -8.89 -3.76 17.83
CA GLY A 178 -9.43 -2.42 17.60
C GLY A 178 -10.78 -2.22 18.30
N GLU A 179 -11.65 -3.24 18.28
CA GLU A 179 -12.96 -3.17 18.97
C GLU A 179 -12.80 -2.88 20.47
N ARG A 180 -11.69 -3.33 21.10
CA ARG A 180 -11.41 -3.07 22.51
C ARG A 180 -10.83 -1.69 22.78
N VAL A 181 -10.02 -1.14 21.87
CA VAL A 181 -9.19 0.03 22.17
C VAL A 181 -9.46 1.26 21.30
N GLU A 182 -9.92 1.09 20.07
CA GLU A 182 -10.19 2.22 19.17
C GLU A 182 -11.51 2.91 19.54
N GLN A 183 -11.49 4.25 19.53
CA GLN A 183 -12.67 5.04 19.88
C GLN A 183 -13.64 5.19 18.71
N ASP A 184 -13.14 5.36 17.49
CA ASP A 184 -13.98 5.47 16.29
C ASP A 184 -14.49 4.09 15.86
N LYS A 185 -15.57 3.66 16.49
CA LYS A 185 -16.23 2.39 16.17
C LYS A 185 -16.88 2.41 14.79
N ALA A 186 -17.31 3.57 14.32
CA ALA A 186 -17.91 3.69 13.00
C ALA A 186 -16.88 3.40 11.89
N TYR A 187 -15.70 3.98 12.00
CA TYR A 187 -14.59 3.68 11.09
C TYR A 187 -14.17 2.22 11.16
N LEU A 188 -13.97 1.70 12.38
CA LEU A 188 -13.58 0.31 12.62
C LEU A 188 -14.53 -0.68 11.94
N TYR A 189 -15.84 -0.57 12.19
CA TYR A 189 -16.83 -1.50 11.66
C TYR A 189 -17.04 -1.34 10.15
N ASN A 190 -16.97 -0.15 9.59
CA ASN A 190 -16.99 0.05 8.15
C ASN A 190 -15.78 -0.59 7.46
N SER A 191 -14.59 -0.45 8.04
CA SER A 191 -13.38 -1.10 7.56
C SER A 191 -13.49 -2.63 7.64
N TRP A 192 -14.02 -3.16 8.75
CA TRP A 192 -14.21 -4.59 8.95
C TRP A 192 -15.25 -5.19 8.00
N ALA A 193 -16.36 -4.48 7.76
CA ALA A 193 -17.35 -4.89 6.75
C ALA A 193 -16.71 -5.04 5.36
N THR A 194 -15.83 -4.11 4.99
CA THR A 194 -15.12 -4.16 3.72
C THR A 194 -14.14 -5.34 3.67
N ALA A 195 -13.46 -5.67 4.77
CA ALA A 195 -12.57 -6.82 4.86
C ALA A 195 -13.35 -8.14 4.66
N TYR A 196 -14.50 -8.30 5.32
CA TYR A 196 -15.37 -9.46 5.12
C TYR A 196 -15.89 -9.57 3.68
N TYR A 197 -16.22 -8.44 3.06
CA TYR A 197 -16.64 -8.43 1.66
C TYR A 197 -15.56 -9.02 0.73
N TRP A 198 -14.30 -8.60 0.88
CA TRP A 198 -13.20 -9.11 0.05
C TRP A 198 -12.96 -10.61 0.25
N ASN A 199 -13.21 -11.12 1.44
CA ASN A 199 -13.06 -12.53 1.77
C ASN A 199 -14.31 -13.37 1.46
N GLY A 200 -15.36 -12.78 0.83
CA GLY A 200 -16.60 -13.49 0.47
C GLY A 200 -17.57 -13.75 1.64
N GLN A 201 -17.29 -13.17 2.81
CA GLN A 201 -18.07 -13.35 4.05
C GLN A 201 -19.19 -12.28 4.12
N TYR A 202 -20.13 -12.33 3.18
CA TYR A 202 -21.11 -11.25 2.99
C TYR A 202 -22.09 -11.09 4.15
N ALA A 203 -22.47 -12.17 4.83
CA ALA A 203 -23.33 -12.11 6.01
C ALA A 203 -22.65 -11.38 7.17
N ASP A 204 -21.35 -11.68 7.41
CA ASP A 204 -20.54 -11.01 8.42
C ASP A 204 -20.31 -9.53 8.04
N ALA A 205 -20.13 -9.23 6.75
CA ALA A 205 -20.04 -7.87 6.26
C ALA A 205 -21.30 -7.06 6.61
N TRP A 206 -22.51 -7.63 6.42
CA TRP A 206 -23.76 -6.98 6.81
C TRP A 206 -23.88 -6.79 8.32
N THR A 207 -23.40 -7.74 9.11
CA THR A 207 -23.34 -7.61 10.58
C THR A 207 -22.49 -6.41 10.98
N MET A 208 -21.33 -6.23 10.35
CA MET A 208 -20.46 -5.07 10.62
C MET A 208 -21.08 -3.75 10.12
N VAL A 209 -21.78 -3.76 8.98
CA VAL A 209 -22.55 -2.58 8.52
C VAL A 209 -23.60 -2.17 9.55
N ALA A 210 -24.32 -3.11 10.13
CA ALA A 210 -25.30 -2.82 11.19
C ALA A 210 -24.62 -2.21 12.43
N LYS A 211 -23.49 -2.77 12.89
CA LYS A 211 -22.69 -2.20 13.99
C LYS A 211 -22.17 -0.81 13.68
N ALA A 212 -21.69 -0.57 12.44
CA ALA A 212 -21.23 0.75 12.02
C ALA A 212 -22.35 1.79 12.11
N ARG A 213 -23.56 1.45 11.66
CA ARG A 213 -24.74 2.32 11.76
C ARG A 213 -25.13 2.63 13.20
N GLN A 214 -25.08 1.64 14.09
CA GLN A 214 -25.33 1.83 15.52
C GLN A 214 -24.29 2.76 16.16
N ALA A 215 -23.05 2.75 15.64
CA ALA A 215 -21.98 3.67 16.04
C ALA A 215 -22.03 5.03 15.32
N GLY A 216 -23.11 5.36 14.58
CA GLY A 216 -23.26 6.61 13.85
C GLY A 216 -22.64 6.66 12.47
N GLY A 217 -22.05 5.57 12.00
CA GLY A 217 -21.47 5.46 10.66
C GLY A 217 -22.53 5.24 9.57
N ARG A 218 -22.26 5.72 8.36
CA ARG A 218 -23.22 5.57 7.23
C ARG A 218 -22.78 4.56 6.17
N GLY A 219 -21.54 4.10 6.18
CA GLY A 219 -20.98 3.31 5.09
C GLY A 219 -20.96 4.05 3.76
N SER A 220 -20.07 3.68 2.87
CA SER A 220 -20.05 4.22 1.51
C SER A 220 -21.26 3.70 0.71
N PRO A 221 -22.05 4.56 0.04
CA PRO A 221 -23.16 4.11 -0.80
C PRO A 221 -22.72 3.10 -1.86
N GLN A 222 -21.57 3.34 -2.48
CA GLN A 222 -20.97 2.43 -3.46
C GLN A 222 -20.66 1.05 -2.85
N PHE A 223 -20.08 1.00 -1.66
CA PHE A 223 -19.80 -0.26 -0.97
C PHE A 223 -21.09 -1.03 -0.66
N LEU A 224 -22.12 -0.34 -0.15
CA LEU A 224 -23.41 -0.95 0.17
C LEU A 224 -24.09 -1.53 -1.09
N GLU A 225 -23.98 -0.83 -2.22
CA GLU A 225 -24.49 -1.34 -3.51
C GLU A 225 -23.74 -2.60 -3.94
N MET A 226 -22.40 -2.59 -3.87
CA MET A 226 -21.59 -3.76 -4.17
C MET A 226 -21.91 -4.95 -3.26
N LEU A 227 -22.15 -4.70 -1.97
CA LEU A 227 -22.51 -5.75 -1.02
C LEU A 227 -23.91 -6.30 -1.29
N ARG A 228 -24.91 -5.45 -1.60
CA ARG A 228 -26.27 -5.89 -2.03
C ARG A 228 -26.24 -6.73 -3.29
N ALA A 229 -25.37 -6.44 -4.22
CA ALA A 229 -25.19 -7.22 -5.44
C ALA A 229 -24.67 -8.65 -5.16
N LYS A 230 -24.00 -8.87 -4.03
CA LYS A 230 -23.53 -10.19 -3.58
C LYS A 230 -24.51 -10.91 -2.68
N MET A 231 -25.16 -10.19 -1.80
CA MET A 231 -26.13 -10.69 -0.83
C MET A 231 -27.12 -9.58 -0.48
N PRO A 232 -28.44 -9.81 -0.62
CA PRO A 232 -29.44 -8.84 -0.16
C PRO A 232 -29.22 -8.45 1.30
N GLU A 233 -29.56 -7.20 1.62
CA GLU A 233 -29.49 -6.73 3.00
C GLU A 233 -30.46 -7.53 3.87
N PRO A 234 -30.02 -8.15 4.98
CA PRO A 234 -30.89 -8.87 5.89
C PRO A 234 -31.95 -7.96 6.48
N ALA A 235 -33.16 -8.46 6.69
CA ALA A 235 -34.19 -7.72 7.39
C ALA A 235 -33.71 -7.36 8.80
N GLN A 236 -33.90 -6.09 9.18
CA GLN A 236 -33.59 -5.64 10.54
C GLN A 236 -34.72 -6.15 11.46
N HIS A 237 -34.38 -7.01 12.40
CA HIS A 237 -35.29 -7.46 13.45
C HIS A 237 -35.13 -6.61 14.69
#